data_a89551f3bb1676b8c72186a6727d78c7
#
_entry.id   a89551f3bb1676b8c72186a6727d78c7
#
_cell.length_a   1.000
_cell.length_b   1.000
_cell.length_c   1.000
_cell.angle_alpha   90.00
_cell.angle_beta   90.00
_cell.angle_gamma   90.00
#
_symmetry.space_group_name_H-M   'P 1'
#
loop_
_entity.id
_entity.type
_entity.pdbx_description
1 polymer ?
#
loop_
_entity_poly.entity_id
_entity_poly.type
_entity_poly.pdbx_seq_one_letter_code
_entity_poly.pdbx_strand_id
1 'polypeptide(L)'
;SISAFLVEADYSLMTGSILIASSVIFCASIYPLRVREFVLLGQIPAIFGIIRSYEILADTKGYGTEPLILLLLTLGLAHWWSLQKNRFITESEPDREQANGISFVFEILYSGAIISQVLIWLIATHQYSADWLWIGSVTTVAITAYSAMTRAKFIGSFSQIFLALACVCQINICIYNNEGTAIMAMIPIATMLGTSLIIPYITKLSGTVSESMSRTFGLIQRGYRLASTGLLMLWIYRFVPGDSQFWVSVVLSFACVIAGKWRPAAEWGWASLAFSLSGLIYLCAGGSNPIPIPDQWITFVCILIGIVFFFSSLLVSNKETLTSFFTYVCAGYILIARELLERDALLPSLAAILLLLTVQQISRR
;
A
#
# COMPACT_ATOMS: atom_id res chain seq x y z
N SER A 1 -18.61 -44.05 -3.47
CA SER A 1 -18.11 -43.16 -4.55
C SER A 1 -17.85 -41.77 -3.99
N ILE A 2 -16.93 -41.03 -4.58
CA ILE A 2 -16.60 -39.66 -4.16
C ILE A 2 -17.85 -38.76 -4.19
N SER A 3 -18.78 -38.99 -5.13
CA SER A 3 -20.01 -38.26 -5.22
C SER A 3 -20.96 -38.51 -4.02
N ALA A 4 -21.05 -39.72 -3.51
CA ALA A 4 -21.84 -40.02 -2.32
C ALA A 4 -21.23 -39.36 -1.06
N PHE A 5 -19.91 -39.37 -0.94
CA PHE A 5 -19.20 -38.70 0.14
C PHE A 5 -19.39 -37.18 0.15
N LEU A 6 -19.47 -36.55 -1.03
CA LEU A 6 -19.72 -35.12 -1.17
C LEU A 6 -21.16 -34.70 -0.88
N VAL A 7 -22.13 -35.62 -1.06
CA VAL A 7 -23.56 -35.36 -0.85
C VAL A 7 -24.00 -35.67 0.59
N GLU A 8 -23.41 -36.66 1.24
CA GLU A 8 -23.77 -37.07 2.62
C GLU A 8 -22.90 -36.41 3.70
N ALA A 9 -21.76 -35.83 3.33
CA ALA A 9 -20.94 -35.14 4.31
C ALA A 9 -21.65 -33.84 4.71
N ASP A 10 -22.29 -33.89 5.87
CA ASP A 10 -22.68 -32.70 6.60
C ASP A 10 -21.56 -31.65 6.53
N TYR A 11 -21.96 -30.39 6.46
CA TYR A 11 -21.10 -29.21 6.27
C TYR A 11 -20.00 -29.08 7.32
N SER A 12 -19.22 -30.13 7.53
CA SER A 12 -18.18 -30.15 8.52
C SER A 12 -16.85 -29.63 7.95
N LEU A 13 -16.19 -28.81 8.72
CA LEU A 13 -14.84 -28.35 8.54
C LEU A 13 -13.87 -29.50 8.21
N MET A 14 -14.17 -30.66 8.74
CA MET A 14 -13.42 -31.91 8.52
C MET A 14 -13.38 -32.31 7.03
N THR A 15 -14.46 -32.08 6.28
CA THR A 15 -14.52 -32.42 4.84
C THR A 15 -13.56 -31.56 4.02
N GLY A 16 -13.55 -30.23 4.23
CA GLY A 16 -12.61 -29.33 3.56
C GLY A 16 -11.15 -29.67 3.87
N SER A 17 -10.86 -29.91 5.16
CA SER A 17 -9.52 -30.27 5.62
C SER A 17 -9.03 -31.60 5.03
N ILE A 18 -9.88 -32.63 4.99
CA ILE A 18 -9.53 -33.93 4.42
C ILE A 18 -9.26 -33.80 2.91
N LEU A 19 -10.06 -33.03 2.18
CA LEU A 19 -9.83 -32.81 0.74
C LEU A 19 -8.51 -32.11 0.46
N ILE A 20 -8.18 -31.05 1.20
CA ILE A 20 -6.92 -30.36 1.03
C ILE A 20 -5.73 -31.23 1.51
N ALA A 21 -5.87 -31.94 2.63
CA ALA A 21 -4.85 -32.86 3.13
C ALA A 21 -4.56 -33.99 2.16
N SER A 22 -5.59 -34.58 1.52
CA SER A 22 -5.39 -35.58 0.49
C SER A 22 -4.58 -35.04 -0.69
N SER A 23 -4.82 -33.80 -1.10
CA SER A 23 -4.02 -33.15 -2.14
C SER A 23 -2.55 -32.96 -1.71
N VAL A 24 -2.28 -32.58 -0.47
CA VAL A 24 -0.92 -32.48 0.06
C VAL A 24 -0.22 -33.85 0.00
N ILE A 25 -0.94 -34.91 0.34
CA ILE A 25 -0.41 -36.28 0.26
C ILE A 25 -0.10 -36.66 -1.20
N PHE A 26 -0.99 -36.36 -2.16
CA PHE A 26 -0.74 -36.59 -3.58
C PHE A 26 0.47 -35.78 -4.06
N CYS A 27 0.62 -34.54 -3.68
CA CYS A 27 1.81 -33.75 -4.01
C CYS A 27 3.08 -34.36 -3.39
N ALA A 28 3.02 -34.83 -2.14
CA ALA A 28 4.13 -35.46 -1.48
C ALA A 28 4.52 -36.81 -2.10
N SER A 29 3.60 -37.53 -2.75
CA SER A 29 3.84 -38.81 -3.42
C SER A 29 4.85 -38.74 -4.56
N ILE A 30 5.13 -37.56 -5.10
CA ILE A 30 6.17 -37.40 -6.15
C ILE A 30 7.57 -37.81 -5.65
N TYR A 31 7.82 -37.69 -4.35
CA TYR A 31 9.13 -38.04 -3.78
C TYR A 31 9.42 -39.53 -3.83
N PRO A 32 8.51 -40.41 -3.33
CA PRO A 32 8.75 -41.85 -3.39
C PRO A 32 8.39 -42.47 -4.74
N LEU A 33 7.31 -42.02 -5.39
CA LEU A 33 6.76 -42.67 -6.57
C LEU A 33 7.28 -42.11 -7.90
N ARG A 34 7.71 -40.83 -7.90
CA ARG A 34 8.18 -40.09 -9.09
C ARG A 34 7.14 -39.99 -10.21
N VAL A 35 5.85 -40.12 -9.89
CA VAL A 35 4.73 -40.10 -10.84
C VAL A 35 4.07 -38.73 -10.79
N ARG A 36 4.18 -37.95 -11.86
CA ARG A 36 3.66 -36.55 -11.93
C ARG A 36 2.16 -36.48 -12.03
N GLU A 37 1.54 -37.47 -12.65
CA GLU A 37 0.11 -37.56 -12.84
C GLU A 37 -0.62 -37.56 -11.51
N PHE A 38 -0.05 -38.11 -10.45
CA PHE A 38 -0.62 -38.04 -9.10
C PHE A 38 -0.63 -36.64 -8.55
N VAL A 39 0.37 -35.82 -8.85
CA VAL A 39 0.37 -34.40 -8.44
C VAL A 39 -0.76 -33.64 -9.11
N LEU A 40 -0.98 -33.85 -10.41
CA LEU A 40 -2.08 -33.22 -11.16
C LEU A 40 -3.45 -33.69 -10.68
N LEU A 41 -3.61 -35.00 -10.48
CA LEU A 41 -4.86 -35.57 -9.94
C LEU A 41 -5.16 -35.03 -8.53
N GLY A 42 -4.12 -34.81 -7.73
CA GLY A 42 -4.25 -34.22 -6.40
C GLY A 42 -4.80 -32.79 -6.40
N GLN A 43 -4.75 -32.06 -7.53
CA GLN A 43 -5.31 -30.71 -7.60
C GLN A 43 -6.84 -30.71 -7.61
N ILE A 44 -7.46 -31.79 -8.05
CA ILE A 44 -8.94 -31.90 -8.07
C ILE A 44 -9.51 -31.81 -6.64
N PRO A 45 -9.13 -32.66 -5.67
CA PRO A 45 -9.61 -32.52 -4.30
C PRO A 45 -9.19 -31.21 -3.65
N ALA A 46 -8.01 -30.64 -4.00
CA ALA A 46 -7.58 -29.36 -3.48
C ALA A 46 -8.55 -28.23 -3.87
N ILE A 47 -8.94 -28.15 -5.13
CA ILE A 47 -9.85 -27.11 -5.62
C ILE A 47 -11.21 -27.23 -4.91
N PHE A 48 -11.78 -28.42 -4.81
CA PHE A 48 -13.03 -28.65 -4.08
C PHE A 48 -12.89 -28.31 -2.58
N GLY A 49 -11.78 -28.67 -1.95
CA GLY A 49 -11.49 -28.35 -0.56
C GLY A 49 -11.37 -26.83 -0.32
N ILE A 50 -10.75 -26.11 -1.25
CA ILE A 50 -10.64 -24.65 -1.19
C ILE A 50 -12.01 -23.99 -1.36
N ILE A 51 -12.82 -24.41 -2.34
CA ILE A 51 -14.19 -23.89 -2.53
C ILE A 51 -14.98 -24.11 -1.25
N ARG A 52 -14.90 -25.29 -0.67
CA ARG A 52 -15.60 -25.61 0.57
C ARG A 52 -15.11 -24.80 1.76
N SER A 53 -13.82 -24.52 1.82
CA SER A 53 -13.23 -23.72 2.89
C SER A 53 -13.79 -22.29 2.93
N TYR A 54 -14.16 -21.71 1.79
CA TYR A 54 -14.76 -20.36 1.76
C TYR A 54 -16.12 -20.33 2.45
N GLU A 55 -16.97 -21.34 2.24
CA GLU A 55 -18.27 -21.45 2.92
C GLU A 55 -18.07 -21.59 4.44
N ILE A 56 -17.15 -22.45 4.86
CA ILE A 56 -16.85 -22.69 6.26
C ILE A 56 -16.29 -21.44 6.94
N LEU A 57 -15.33 -20.76 6.29
CA LEU A 57 -14.72 -19.56 6.85
C LEU A 57 -15.67 -18.37 6.94
N ALA A 58 -16.67 -18.29 6.04
CA ALA A 58 -17.71 -17.27 6.08
C ALA A 58 -18.72 -17.51 7.22
N ASP A 59 -19.03 -18.78 7.53
CA ASP A 59 -19.99 -19.15 8.58
C ASP A 59 -19.39 -19.21 9.98
N THR A 60 -18.07 -19.47 10.10
CA THR A 60 -17.41 -19.51 11.40
C THR A 60 -17.29 -18.11 12.00
N LYS A 61 -17.99 -17.87 13.11
CA LYS A 61 -17.86 -16.64 13.92
C LYS A 61 -16.49 -16.54 14.64
N GLY A 62 -15.47 -17.03 14.03
CA GLY A 62 -14.09 -16.59 14.19
C GLY A 62 -13.21 -17.17 15.28
N TYR A 63 -13.73 -17.95 16.19
CA TYR A 63 -12.90 -18.44 17.32
C TYR A 63 -12.80 -19.98 17.29
N GLY A 64 -11.65 -20.47 16.78
CA GLY A 64 -11.34 -21.90 16.82
C GLY A 64 -10.00 -22.22 16.13
N THR A 65 -9.41 -23.35 16.49
CA THR A 65 -8.20 -23.88 15.83
C THR A 65 -8.49 -24.44 14.44
N GLU A 66 -9.73 -24.70 14.14
CA GLU A 66 -10.19 -25.35 12.91
C GLU A 66 -9.94 -24.52 11.64
N PRO A 67 -10.24 -23.21 11.59
CA PRO A 67 -9.88 -22.39 10.43
C PRO A 67 -8.37 -22.35 10.19
N LEU A 68 -7.56 -22.40 11.24
CA LEU A 68 -6.11 -22.39 11.11
C LEU A 68 -5.59 -23.64 10.38
N ILE A 69 -6.20 -24.80 10.57
CA ILE A 69 -5.83 -26.03 9.89
C ILE A 69 -6.05 -25.89 8.39
N LEU A 70 -7.20 -25.37 7.97
CA LEU A 70 -7.49 -25.09 6.55
C LEU A 70 -6.48 -24.13 5.93
N LEU A 71 -6.21 -23.02 6.62
CA LEU A 71 -5.23 -22.02 6.19
C LEU A 71 -3.83 -22.62 6.06
N LEU A 72 -3.38 -23.42 7.04
CA LEU A 72 -2.07 -24.05 7.04
C LEU A 72 -1.94 -25.08 5.91
N LEU A 73 -2.96 -25.87 5.64
CA LEU A 73 -2.95 -26.84 4.53
C LEU A 73 -2.90 -26.12 3.17
N THR A 74 -3.69 -25.06 2.97
CA THR A 74 -3.65 -24.27 1.74
C THR A 74 -2.31 -23.56 1.57
N LEU A 75 -1.74 -23.04 2.66
CA LEU A 75 -0.41 -22.45 2.68
C LEU A 75 0.66 -23.49 2.31
N GLY A 76 0.52 -24.72 2.82
CA GLY A 76 1.40 -25.85 2.47
C GLY A 76 1.40 -26.12 0.97
N LEU A 77 0.25 -26.13 0.30
CA LEU A 77 0.14 -26.27 -1.14
C LEU A 77 0.77 -25.09 -1.90
N ALA A 78 0.51 -23.86 -1.45
CA ALA A 78 1.13 -22.67 -2.06
C ALA A 78 2.67 -22.73 -1.98
N HIS A 79 3.20 -23.15 -0.83
CA HIS A 79 4.64 -23.33 -0.66
C HIS A 79 5.20 -24.48 -1.48
N TRP A 80 4.49 -25.59 -1.56
CA TRP A 80 4.93 -26.71 -2.37
C TRP A 80 5.13 -26.29 -3.83
N TRP A 81 4.15 -25.58 -4.42
CA TRP A 81 4.27 -25.10 -5.79
C TRP A 81 5.34 -24.01 -5.96
N SER A 82 5.56 -23.18 -4.98
CA SER A 82 6.59 -22.13 -5.03
C SER A 82 8.02 -22.70 -4.94
N LEU A 83 8.24 -23.68 -4.03
CA LEU A 83 9.57 -24.17 -3.71
C LEU A 83 9.97 -25.43 -4.50
N GLN A 84 9.00 -26.29 -4.81
CA GLN A 84 9.25 -27.61 -5.39
C GLN A 84 8.94 -27.70 -6.89
N LYS A 85 8.59 -26.59 -7.52
CA LYS A 85 8.31 -26.54 -8.97
C LYS A 85 9.42 -27.13 -9.83
N ASN A 86 10.69 -26.97 -9.43
CA ASN A 86 11.85 -27.53 -10.16
C ASN A 86 11.87 -29.06 -10.16
N ARG A 87 11.20 -29.71 -9.20
CA ARG A 87 11.08 -31.20 -9.18
C ARG A 87 9.93 -31.70 -10.05
N PHE A 88 8.91 -30.87 -10.25
CA PHE A 88 7.84 -31.16 -11.19
C PHE A 88 8.30 -30.99 -12.64
N ILE A 89 9.26 -30.09 -12.88
CA ILE A 89 9.83 -29.81 -14.19
C ILE A 89 11.00 -30.73 -14.43
N THR A 90 10.84 -31.74 -15.26
CA THR A 90 11.93 -32.64 -15.65
C THR A 90 12.59 -32.26 -16.99
N GLU A 91 13.68 -32.90 -17.28
CA GLU A 91 14.83 -32.58 -18.12
C GLU A 91 14.61 -32.53 -19.65
N SER A 92 13.43 -32.87 -20.19
CA SER A 92 13.16 -32.75 -21.64
C SER A 92 12.67 -31.35 -22.03
N GLU A 93 13.34 -30.68 -22.94
CA GLU A 93 13.07 -29.30 -23.36
C GLU A 93 11.63 -28.97 -23.79
N PRO A 94 10.92 -29.79 -24.60
CA PRO A 94 9.55 -29.42 -25.02
C PRO A 94 8.54 -29.43 -23.85
N ASP A 95 8.72 -30.32 -22.89
CA ASP A 95 7.83 -30.42 -21.72
C ASP A 95 8.11 -29.36 -20.65
N ARG A 96 9.30 -28.76 -20.71
CA ARG A 96 9.73 -27.78 -19.70
C ARG A 96 8.93 -26.47 -19.73
N GLU A 97 8.63 -25.97 -20.91
CA GLU A 97 7.86 -24.73 -21.07
C GLU A 97 6.43 -24.93 -20.58
N GLN A 98 5.81 -26.05 -20.95
CA GLN A 98 4.47 -26.40 -20.51
C GLN A 98 4.40 -26.65 -18.99
N ALA A 99 5.35 -27.39 -18.43
CA ALA A 99 5.44 -27.63 -17.00
C ALA A 99 5.68 -26.35 -16.18
N ASN A 100 6.49 -25.42 -16.71
CA ASN A 100 6.67 -24.09 -16.12
C ASN A 100 5.35 -23.31 -16.11
N GLY A 101 4.59 -23.34 -17.20
CA GLY A 101 3.28 -22.69 -17.30
C GLY A 101 2.30 -23.24 -16.28
N ILE A 102 2.16 -24.55 -16.17
CA ILE A 102 1.29 -25.23 -15.21
C ILE A 102 1.68 -24.89 -13.77
N SER A 103 2.97 -25.00 -13.45
CA SER A 103 3.49 -24.68 -12.11
C SER A 103 3.22 -23.23 -11.73
N PHE A 104 3.37 -22.29 -12.66
CA PHE A 104 3.10 -20.89 -12.47
C PHE A 104 1.61 -20.64 -12.20
N VAL A 105 0.72 -21.28 -12.92
CA VAL A 105 -0.73 -21.15 -12.71
C VAL A 105 -1.12 -21.63 -11.31
N PHE A 106 -0.63 -22.81 -10.89
CA PHE A 106 -0.95 -23.32 -9.56
C PHE A 106 -0.30 -22.49 -8.43
N GLU A 107 0.89 -21.96 -8.62
CA GLU A 107 1.53 -21.05 -7.67
C GLU A 107 0.67 -19.79 -7.46
N ILE A 108 0.15 -19.19 -8.53
CA ILE A 108 -0.77 -18.04 -8.44
C ILE A 108 -2.09 -18.43 -7.78
N LEU A 109 -2.69 -19.56 -8.21
CA LEU A 109 -3.98 -20.02 -7.72
C LEU A 109 -3.95 -20.25 -6.20
N TYR A 110 -2.98 -21.01 -5.70
CA TYR A 110 -2.88 -21.31 -4.27
C TYR A 110 -2.43 -20.10 -3.43
N SER A 111 -1.58 -19.24 -4.00
CA SER A 111 -1.24 -17.98 -3.33
C SER A 111 -2.44 -17.04 -3.24
N GLY A 112 -3.26 -16.99 -4.27
CA GLY A 112 -4.52 -16.24 -4.25
C GLY A 112 -5.54 -16.86 -3.28
N ALA A 113 -5.65 -18.19 -3.28
CA ALA A 113 -6.55 -18.92 -2.40
C ALA A 113 -6.24 -18.68 -0.92
N ILE A 114 -4.99 -18.79 -0.49
CA ILE A 114 -4.64 -18.53 0.92
C ILE A 114 -4.92 -17.09 1.33
N ILE A 115 -4.60 -16.12 0.48
CA ILE A 115 -4.86 -14.71 0.80
C ILE A 115 -6.37 -14.42 0.87
N SER A 116 -7.16 -14.97 -0.06
CA SER A 116 -8.63 -14.79 -0.01
C SER A 116 -9.28 -15.54 1.15
N GLN A 117 -8.77 -16.71 1.54
CA GLN A 117 -9.23 -17.40 2.75
C GLN A 117 -8.96 -16.59 4.02
N VAL A 118 -7.74 -16.05 4.18
CA VAL A 118 -7.39 -15.17 5.30
C VAL A 118 -8.28 -13.93 5.29
N LEU A 119 -8.54 -13.35 4.13
CA LEU A 119 -9.40 -12.18 3.98
C LEU A 119 -10.84 -12.48 4.45
N ILE A 120 -11.44 -13.56 3.97
CA ILE A 120 -12.81 -13.95 4.35
C ILE A 120 -12.89 -14.24 5.84
N TRP A 121 -11.91 -14.96 6.39
CA TRP A 121 -11.84 -15.24 7.81
C TRP A 121 -11.75 -13.96 8.66
N LEU A 122 -10.92 -12.99 8.26
CA LEU A 122 -10.80 -11.72 8.95
C LEU A 122 -12.08 -10.87 8.81
N ILE A 123 -12.74 -10.86 7.66
CA ILE A 123 -14.03 -10.16 7.47
C ILE A 123 -15.12 -10.78 8.35
N ALA A 124 -15.17 -12.11 8.46
CA ALA A 124 -16.14 -12.79 9.31
C ALA A 124 -15.94 -12.52 10.80
N THR A 125 -14.67 -12.28 11.23
CA THR A 125 -14.31 -12.04 12.63
C THR A 125 -14.36 -10.56 13.03
N HIS A 126 -14.04 -9.65 12.12
CA HIS A 126 -13.91 -8.22 12.39
C HIS A 126 -14.83 -7.39 11.49
N GLN A 127 -15.99 -7.01 12.03
CA GLN A 127 -17.03 -6.27 11.31
C GLN A 127 -16.84 -4.75 11.36
N TYR A 128 -16.05 -4.22 12.29
CA TYR A 128 -15.87 -2.79 12.49
C TYR A 128 -14.77 -2.21 11.59
N SER A 129 -15.07 -1.13 10.89
CA SER A 129 -14.12 -0.47 9.99
C SER A 129 -12.86 0.05 10.69
N ALA A 130 -12.97 0.44 11.96
CA ALA A 130 -11.84 0.92 12.76
C ALA A 130 -10.78 -0.16 13.00
N ASP A 131 -11.20 -1.43 13.20
CA ASP A 131 -10.29 -2.55 13.41
C ASP A 131 -9.45 -2.84 12.17
N TRP A 132 -9.99 -2.63 10.97
CA TRP A 132 -9.28 -2.85 9.72
C TRP A 132 -8.09 -1.93 9.52
N LEU A 133 -8.04 -0.76 10.16
CA LEU A 133 -6.89 0.14 10.08
C LEU A 133 -5.60 -0.54 10.54
N TRP A 134 -5.65 -1.23 11.68
CA TRP A 134 -4.48 -1.91 12.21
C TRP A 134 -4.37 -3.35 11.75
N ILE A 135 -5.47 -4.12 11.66
CA ILE A 135 -5.47 -5.52 11.22
C ILE A 135 -4.95 -5.62 9.79
N GLY A 136 -5.48 -4.83 8.84
CA GLY A 136 -5.04 -4.85 7.46
C GLY A 136 -3.56 -4.48 7.32
N SER A 137 -3.11 -3.47 8.06
CA SER A 137 -1.72 -3.02 8.06
C SER A 137 -0.77 -4.07 8.63
N VAL A 138 -1.07 -4.62 9.80
CA VAL A 138 -0.24 -5.64 10.47
C VAL A 138 -0.21 -6.92 9.64
N THR A 139 -1.36 -7.37 9.14
CA THR A 139 -1.45 -8.57 8.30
C THR A 139 -0.61 -8.41 7.02
N THR A 140 -0.68 -7.25 6.36
CA THR A 140 0.18 -6.98 5.19
C THR A 140 1.65 -7.09 5.53
N VAL A 141 2.10 -6.43 6.62
CA VAL A 141 3.51 -6.46 7.03
C VAL A 141 3.95 -7.89 7.37
N ALA A 142 3.15 -8.60 8.16
CA ALA A 142 3.47 -9.97 8.56
C ALA A 142 3.58 -10.91 7.36
N ILE A 143 2.60 -10.90 6.46
CA ILE A 143 2.61 -11.75 5.26
C ILE A 143 3.72 -11.33 4.28
N THR A 144 4.00 -10.03 4.12
CA THR A 144 5.10 -9.56 3.27
C THR A 144 6.45 -9.99 3.83
N ALA A 145 6.66 -9.88 5.15
CA ALA A 145 7.87 -10.36 5.82
C ALA A 145 8.03 -11.88 5.66
N TYR A 146 6.97 -12.63 5.90
CA TYR A 146 6.94 -14.07 5.69
C TYR A 146 7.27 -14.45 4.24
N SER A 147 6.66 -13.78 3.26
CA SER A 147 6.92 -13.97 1.83
C SER A 147 8.39 -13.69 1.47
N ALA A 148 8.99 -12.65 2.04
CA ALA A 148 10.40 -12.34 1.83
C ALA A 148 11.32 -13.43 2.40
N MET A 149 11.01 -13.97 3.58
CA MET A 149 11.79 -15.07 4.20
C MET A 149 11.66 -16.37 3.44
N THR A 150 10.46 -16.71 2.95
CA THR A 150 10.15 -17.99 2.29
C THR A 150 10.31 -17.94 0.77
N ARG A 151 10.58 -16.77 0.19
CA ARG A 151 10.66 -16.49 -1.25
C ARG A 151 9.36 -16.76 -2.03
N ALA A 152 8.22 -16.80 -1.35
CA ALA A 152 6.89 -17.00 -1.92
C ALA A 152 6.32 -15.69 -2.49
N LYS A 153 6.78 -15.25 -3.66
CA LYS A 153 6.57 -13.91 -4.24
C LYS A 153 5.10 -13.52 -4.38
N PHE A 154 4.23 -14.44 -4.82
CA PHE A 154 2.83 -14.15 -5.05
C PHE A 154 2.05 -13.94 -3.76
N ILE A 155 2.39 -14.65 -2.69
CA ILE A 155 1.77 -14.47 -1.37
C ILE A 155 2.00 -13.03 -0.89
N GLY A 156 3.24 -12.52 -0.99
CA GLY A 156 3.56 -11.15 -0.63
C GLY A 156 2.89 -10.09 -1.51
N SER A 157 2.76 -10.37 -2.82
CA SER A 157 2.09 -9.46 -3.74
C SER A 157 0.59 -9.37 -3.47
N PHE A 158 -0.07 -10.50 -3.28
CA PHE A 158 -1.52 -10.53 -3.00
C PHE A 158 -1.86 -10.00 -1.60
N SER A 159 -0.95 -10.09 -0.63
CA SER A 159 -1.17 -9.54 0.72
C SER A 159 -1.41 -8.03 0.73
N GLN A 160 -1.02 -7.31 -0.33
CA GLN A 160 -1.26 -5.87 -0.44
C GLN A 160 -2.76 -5.50 -0.45
N ILE A 161 -3.64 -6.46 -0.70
CA ILE A 161 -5.09 -6.26 -0.62
C ILE A 161 -5.54 -5.87 0.79
N PHE A 162 -4.89 -6.38 1.84
CA PHE A 162 -5.21 -6.04 3.23
C PHE A 162 -4.87 -4.56 3.53
N LEU A 163 -3.75 -4.07 2.99
CA LEU A 163 -3.37 -2.67 3.12
C LEU A 163 -4.32 -1.76 2.31
N ALA A 164 -4.73 -2.20 1.11
CA ALA A 164 -5.71 -1.47 0.32
C ALA A 164 -7.04 -1.33 1.07
N LEU A 165 -7.52 -2.40 1.73
CA LEU A 165 -8.71 -2.35 2.57
C LEU A 165 -8.54 -1.42 3.76
N ALA A 166 -7.40 -1.47 4.45
CA ALA A 166 -7.10 -0.54 5.54
C ALA A 166 -7.15 0.92 5.07
N CYS A 167 -6.65 1.22 3.87
CA CYS A 167 -6.72 2.56 3.28
C CYS A 167 -8.15 2.96 2.93
N VAL A 168 -8.97 2.05 2.39
CA VAL A 168 -10.39 2.31 2.12
C VAL A 168 -11.14 2.60 3.42
N CYS A 169 -10.90 1.83 4.48
CA CYS A 169 -11.48 2.08 5.80
C CYS A 169 -11.02 3.43 6.37
N GLN A 170 -9.75 3.81 6.20
CA GLN A 170 -9.24 5.12 6.60
C GLN A 170 -9.94 6.25 5.85
N ILE A 171 -10.12 6.14 4.54
CA ILE A 171 -10.84 7.13 3.73
C ILE A 171 -12.28 7.26 4.24
N ASN A 172 -12.94 6.13 4.49
CA ASN A 172 -14.30 6.12 5.01
C ASN A 172 -14.41 6.84 6.37
N ILE A 173 -13.51 6.55 7.30
CA ILE A 173 -13.44 7.21 8.62
C ILE A 173 -13.19 8.71 8.47
N CYS A 174 -12.27 9.11 7.60
CA CYS A 174 -11.95 10.51 7.40
C CYS A 174 -13.10 11.33 6.76
N ILE A 175 -13.84 10.73 5.82
CA ILE A 175 -14.90 11.42 5.08
C ILE A 175 -16.23 11.40 5.84
N TYR A 176 -16.64 10.25 6.39
CA TYR A 176 -17.98 10.06 6.95
C TYR A 176 -18.04 10.20 8.47
N ASN A 177 -16.99 10.68 9.12
CA ASN A 177 -16.96 10.89 10.57
C ASN A 177 -17.20 9.63 11.42
N ASN A 178 -16.88 8.46 10.90
CA ASN A 178 -17.07 7.21 11.62
C ASN A 178 -16.08 7.10 12.80
N GLU A 179 -16.41 6.24 13.74
CA GLU A 179 -15.61 5.99 14.93
C GLU A 179 -14.19 5.53 14.55
N GLY A 180 -13.20 6.31 14.95
CA GLY A 180 -11.79 6.02 14.75
C GLY A 180 -10.91 7.04 15.46
N THR A 181 -9.82 6.59 16.06
CA THR A 181 -8.85 7.48 16.70
C THR A 181 -7.83 7.99 15.69
N ALA A 182 -7.31 9.20 15.92
CA ALA A 182 -6.27 9.80 15.09
C ALA A 182 -5.03 8.88 14.95
N ILE A 183 -4.67 8.18 16.02
CA ILE A 183 -3.51 7.26 16.05
C ILE A 183 -3.77 6.04 15.16
N MET A 184 -4.95 5.42 15.26
CA MET A 184 -5.29 4.26 14.41
C MET A 184 -5.29 4.63 12.93
N ALA A 185 -5.80 5.80 12.57
CA ALA A 185 -5.82 6.29 11.20
C ALA A 185 -4.41 6.59 10.64
N MET A 186 -3.39 6.75 11.49
CA MET A 186 -1.99 6.89 11.03
C MET A 186 -1.33 5.57 10.67
N ILE A 187 -1.84 4.43 11.14
CA ILE A 187 -1.21 3.11 10.94
C ILE A 187 -1.09 2.75 9.44
N PRO A 188 -2.14 2.84 8.61
CA PRO A 188 -2.02 2.55 7.18
C PRO A 188 -1.00 3.46 6.48
N ILE A 189 -0.97 4.74 6.82
CA ILE A 189 -0.01 5.72 6.26
C ILE A 189 1.42 5.33 6.61
N ALA A 190 1.68 5.05 7.89
CA ALA A 190 3.00 4.62 8.36
C ALA A 190 3.42 3.30 7.70
N THR A 191 2.49 2.36 7.52
CA THR A 191 2.73 1.09 6.85
C THR A 191 3.09 1.27 5.38
N MET A 192 2.38 2.13 4.64
CA MET A 192 2.71 2.44 3.25
C MET A 192 4.07 3.10 3.11
N LEU A 193 4.35 4.11 3.92
CA LEU A 193 5.65 4.78 3.92
C LEU A 193 6.77 3.80 4.27
N GLY A 194 6.61 3.02 5.34
CA GLY A 194 7.57 2.01 5.76
C GLY A 194 7.84 0.98 4.67
N THR A 195 6.79 0.42 4.08
CA THR A 195 6.90 -0.53 2.96
C THR A 195 7.63 0.09 1.78
N SER A 196 7.32 1.33 1.41
CA SER A 196 8.01 2.03 0.32
C SER A 196 9.51 2.23 0.57
N LEU A 197 9.92 2.35 1.83
CA LEU A 197 11.32 2.49 2.21
C LEU A 197 12.06 1.15 2.26
N ILE A 198 11.36 0.05 2.56
CA ILE A 198 11.93 -1.29 2.74
C ILE A 198 12.06 -2.04 1.40
N ILE A 199 11.16 -1.82 0.43
CA ILE A 199 11.20 -2.49 -0.88
C ILE A 199 12.60 -2.50 -1.53
N PRO A 200 13.38 -1.41 -1.58
CA PRO A 200 14.71 -1.44 -2.19
C PRO A 200 15.72 -2.34 -1.48
N TYR A 201 15.55 -2.56 -0.18
CA TYR A 201 16.42 -3.47 0.58
C TYR A 201 16.05 -4.92 0.31
N ILE A 202 14.75 -5.23 0.26
CA ILE A 202 14.27 -6.59 -0.07
C ILE A 202 14.71 -6.98 -1.48
N THR A 203 14.62 -6.08 -2.45
CA THR A 203 15.06 -6.35 -3.83
C THR A 203 16.56 -6.59 -3.93
N LYS A 204 17.38 -5.89 -3.13
CA LYS A 204 18.84 -6.12 -3.07
C LYS A 204 19.17 -7.46 -2.43
N LEU A 205 18.46 -7.87 -1.38
CA LEU A 205 18.69 -9.14 -0.69
C LEU A 205 18.28 -10.35 -1.54
N SER A 206 17.30 -10.22 -2.43
CA SER A 206 16.84 -11.32 -3.29
C SER A 206 17.77 -11.63 -4.49
N GLY A 207 18.82 -10.85 -4.70
CA GLY A 207 19.97 -11.14 -5.57
C GLY A 207 19.74 -11.28 -7.09
N THR A 208 18.52 -11.59 -7.53
CA THR A 208 18.18 -11.85 -8.95
C THR A 208 16.81 -11.27 -9.30
N VAL A 209 16.71 -9.97 -9.29
CA VAL A 209 15.48 -9.30 -9.76
C VAL A 209 15.65 -8.99 -11.25
N SER A 210 14.77 -9.56 -12.08
CA SER A 210 14.71 -9.23 -13.51
C SER A 210 14.42 -7.72 -13.67
N GLU A 211 14.88 -7.13 -14.75
CA GLU A 211 14.71 -5.69 -15.03
C GLU A 211 13.24 -5.27 -15.04
N SER A 212 12.36 -6.11 -15.59
CA SER A 212 10.91 -5.89 -15.58
C SER A 212 10.34 -5.84 -14.16
N MET A 213 10.83 -6.70 -13.28
CA MET A 213 10.41 -6.78 -11.88
C MET A 213 10.91 -5.56 -11.08
N SER A 214 12.11 -5.09 -11.36
CA SER A 214 12.67 -3.87 -10.77
C SER A 214 11.83 -2.63 -11.14
N ARG A 215 11.37 -2.52 -12.38
CA ARG A 215 10.46 -1.45 -12.83
C ARG A 215 9.11 -1.52 -12.09
N THR A 216 8.54 -2.71 -11.96
CA THR A 216 7.27 -2.90 -11.23
C THR A 216 7.38 -2.51 -9.77
N PHE A 217 8.45 -2.91 -9.07
CA PHE A 217 8.70 -2.50 -7.70
C PHE A 217 8.90 -0.99 -7.57
N GLY A 218 9.55 -0.35 -8.53
CA GLY A 218 9.67 1.09 -8.61
C GLY A 218 8.32 1.81 -8.71
N LEU A 219 7.40 1.29 -9.53
CA LEU A 219 6.04 1.82 -9.64
C LEU A 219 5.23 1.67 -8.36
N ILE A 220 5.28 0.49 -7.72
CA ILE A 220 4.61 0.23 -6.43
C ILE A 220 5.14 1.19 -5.36
N GLN A 221 6.44 1.37 -5.29
CA GLN A 221 7.08 2.28 -4.34
C GLN A 221 6.62 3.73 -4.54
N ARG A 222 6.53 4.20 -5.79
CA ARG A 222 5.98 5.52 -6.13
C ARG A 222 4.51 5.63 -5.73
N GLY A 223 3.71 4.63 -6.08
CA GLY A 223 2.30 4.57 -5.73
C GLY A 223 2.07 4.69 -4.22
N TYR A 224 2.86 3.99 -3.41
CA TYR A 224 2.75 4.06 -1.95
C TYR A 224 3.13 5.42 -1.38
N ARG A 225 4.15 6.09 -1.90
CA ARG A 225 4.50 7.45 -1.46
C ARG A 225 3.41 8.46 -1.79
N LEU A 226 2.85 8.40 -3.01
CA LEU A 226 1.78 9.30 -3.41
C LEU A 226 0.48 9.02 -2.65
N ALA A 227 0.10 7.75 -2.50
CA ALA A 227 -1.09 7.36 -1.76
C ALA A 227 -0.99 7.75 -0.27
N SER A 228 0.17 7.52 0.37
CA SER A 228 0.40 7.95 1.75
C SER A 228 0.32 9.47 1.92
N THR A 229 0.76 10.25 0.92
CA THR A 229 0.62 11.71 0.92
C THR A 229 -0.86 12.10 0.89
N GLY A 230 -1.66 11.51 -0.01
CA GLY A 230 -3.10 11.79 -0.09
C GLY A 230 -3.86 11.39 1.18
N LEU A 231 -3.56 10.22 1.75
CA LEU A 231 -4.16 9.77 3.02
C LEU A 231 -3.76 10.66 4.20
N LEU A 232 -2.52 11.15 4.22
CA LEU A 232 -2.06 12.07 5.27
C LEU A 232 -2.75 13.43 5.17
N MET A 233 -3.05 13.92 3.96
CA MET A 233 -3.86 15.13 3.77
C MET A 233 -5.28 14.96 4.32
N LEU A 234 -5.93 13.82 4.03
CA LEU A 234 -7.25 13.50 4.58
C LEU A 234 -7.21 13.39 6.11
N TRP A 235 -6.15 12.81 6.65
CA TRP A 235 -5.94 12.72 8.09
C TRP A 235 -5.80 14.09 8.73
N ILE A 236 -5.01 15.03 8.13
CA ILE A 236 -4.87 16.41 8.61
C ILE A 236 -6.24 17.08 8.63
N TYR A 237 -6.97 16.99 7.52
CA TYR A 237 -8.30 17.59 7.40
C TYR A 237 -9.25 17.11 8.51
N ARG A 238 -9.19 15.83 8.87
CA ARG A 238 -10.11 15.20 9.81
C ARG A 238 -9.74 15.36 11.27
N PHE A 239 -8.47 15.18 11.61
CA PHE A 239 -8.04 15.03 13.00
C PHE A 239 -7.23 16.21 13.55
N VAL A 240 -6.71 17.08 12.69
CA VAL A 240 -5.97 18.25 13.13
C VAL A 240 -6.94 19.41 13.30
N PRO A 241 -6.92 20.12 14.44
CA PRO A 241 -7.72 21.33 14.64
C PRO A 241 -7.45 22.36 13.53
N GLY A 242 -8.51 23.07 13.09
CA GLY A 242 -8.43 24.03 11.97
C GLY A 242 -7.27 25.01 12.07
N ASP A 243 -7.06 25.57 13.26
CA ASP A 243 -5.98 26.53 13.54
C ASP A 243 -4.56 25.95 13.36
N SER A 244 -4.43 24.63 13.48
CA SER A 244 -3.14 23.94 13.37
C SER A 244 -2.91 23.28 12.01
N GLN A 245 -3.94 23.14 11.16
CA GLN A 245 -3.85 22.44 9.86
C GLN A 245 -2.81 23.08 8.94
N PHE A 246 -2.77 24.40 8.91
CA PHE A 246 -1.79 25.16 8.15
C PHE A 246 -0.36 24.82 8.58
N TRP A 247 -0.06 24.90 9.88
CA TRP A 247 1.28 24.65 10.43
C TRP A 247 1.75 23.21 10.20
N VAL A 248 0.86 22.25 10.43
CA VAL A 248 1.17 20.83 10.20
C VAL A 248 1.47 20.58 8.72
N SER A 249 0.72 21.20 7.81
CA SER A 249 0.96 21.06 6.37
C SER A 249 2.31 21.65 5.96
N VAL A 250 2.68 22.82 6.48
CA VAL A 250 3.99 23.46 6.20
C VAL A 250 5.13 22.61 6.74
N VAL A 251 5.03 22.09 7.96
CA VAL A 251 6.05 21.22 8.55
C VAL A 251 6.24 19.94 7.74
N LEU A 252 5.14 19.31 7.30
CA LEU A 252 5.19 18.11 6.47
C LEU A 252 5.76 18.40 5.08
N SER A 253 5.44 19.55 4.50
CA SER A 253 6.05 19.97 3.25
C SER A 253 7.57 20.08 3.38
N PHE A 254 8.04 20.70 4.44
CA PHE A 254 9.47 20.81 4.72
C PHE A 254 10.14 19.45 4.99
N ALA A 255 9.48 18.57 5.72
CA ALA A 255 9.94 17.20 5.96
C ALA A 255 10.08 16.41 4.64
N CYS A 256 9.17 16.60 3.67
CA CYS A 256 9.28 16.00 2.34
C CYS A 256 10.51 16.52 1.57
N VAL A 257 10.83 17.83 1.67
CA VAL A 257 12.06 18.39 1.07
C VAL A 257 13.31 17.73 1.66
N ILE A 258 13.37 17.59 2.98
CA ILE A 258 14.50 16.93 3.66
C ILE A 258 14.59 15.46 3.22
N ALA A 259 13.47 14.73 3.21
CA ALA A 259 13.42 13.34 2.76
C ALA A 259 13.90 13.19 1.31
N GLY A 260 13.51 14.12 0.44
CA GLY A 260 13.95 14.18 -0.95
C GLY A 260 15.45 14.43 -1.11
N LYS A 261 16.05 15.17 -0.19
CA LYS A 261 17.51 15.36 -0.17
C LYS A 261 18.26 14.09 0.23
N TRP A 262 17.73 13.31 1.15
CA TRP A 262 18.34 12.05 1.58
C TRP A 262 18.12 10.91 0.60
N ARG A 263 16.94 10.87 -0.02
CA ARG A 263 16.57 9.87 -1.04
C ARG A 263 15.95 10.59 -2.24
N PRO A 264 16.75 10.98 -3.22
CA PRO A 264 16.27 11.75 -4.36
C PRO A 264 15.20 10.95 -5.14
N ALA A 265 13.99 11.46 -5.09
CA ALA A 265 12.85 10.93 -5.83
C ALA A 265 11.86 12.07 -6.08
N ALA A 266 11.33 12.15 -7.30
CA ALA A 266 10.41 13.22 -7.71
C ALA A 266 9.13 13.27 -6.85
N GLU A 267 8.70 12.12 -6.31
CA GLU A 267 7.51 11.99 -5.48
C GLU A 267 7.58 12.84 -4.21
N TRP A 268 8.76 13.00 -3.60
CA TRP A 268 8.94 13.87 -2.44
C TRP A 268 8.71 15.34 -2.77
N GLY A 269 9.14 15.76 -3.97
CA GLY A 269 8.84 17.09 -4.48
C GLY A 269 7.34 17.33 -4.67
N TRP A 270 6.65 16.38 -5.29
CA TRP A 270 5.20 16.45 -5.45
C TRP A 270 4.45 16.42 -4.12
N ALA A 271 4.87 15.59 -3.17
CA ALA A 271 4.31 15.56 -1.82
C ALA A 271 4.50 16.90 -1.10
N SER A 272 5.69 17.48 -1.17
CA SER A 272 5.98 18.80 -0.59
C SER A 272 5.09 19.88 -1.19
N LEU A 273 4.92 19.91 -2.51
CA LEU A 273 4.03 20.86 -3.19
C LEU A 273 2.57 20.67 -2.78
N ALA A 274 2.10 19.42 -2.69
CA ALA A 274 0.74 19.11 -2.29
C ALA A 274 0.46 19.58 -0.86
N PHE A 275 1.37 19.37 0.08
CA PHE A 275 1.24 19.87 1.45
C PHE A 275 1.31 21.40 1.54
N SER A 276 2.17 22.04 0.76
CA SER A 276 2.22 23.51 0.71
C SER A 276 0.91 24.09 0.18
N LEU A 277 0.35 23.48 -0.88
CA LEU A 277 -0.93 23.91 -1.44
C LEU A 277 -2.09 23.69 -0.46
N SER A 278 -2.14 22.53 0.22
CA SER A 278 -3.16 22.30 1.24
C SER A 278 -3.04 23.28 2.41
N GLY A 279 -1.83 23.63 2.82
CA GLY A 279 -1.58 24.66 3.81
C GLY A 279 -2.16 26.02 3.39
N LEU A 280 -1.94 26.43 2.14
CA LEU A 280 -2.54 27.65 1.59
C LEU A 280 -4.07 27.60 1.55
N ILE A 281 -4.65 26.45 1.17
CA ILE A 281 -6.12 26.27 1.18
C ILE A 281 -6.66 26.41 2.60
N TYR A 282 -6.01 25.82 3.60
CA TYR A 282 -6.43 25.95 5.00
C TYR A 282 -6.32 27.39 5.50
N LEU A 283 -5.29 28.11 5.08
CA LEU A 283 -5.14 29.53 5.42
C LEU A 283 -6.29 30.37 4.84
N CYS A 284 -6.73 30.07 3.60
CA CYS A 284 -7.82 30.78 2.93
C CYS A 284 -9.20 30.38 3.46
N ALA A 285 -9.41 29.08 3.73
CA ALA A 285 -10.70 28.54 4.14
C ALA A 285 -11.03 28.85 5.61
N GLY A 286 -10.05 29.16 6.42
CA GLY A 286 -10.17 29.52 7.84
C GLY A 286 -10.86 30.89 8.13
N GLY A 287 -11.56 31.45 7.16
CA GLY A 287 -12.12 32.78 7.08
C GLY A 287 -13.10 33.22 8.17
N SER A 288 -13.29 32.50 9.25
CA SER A 288 -14.10 33.00 10.41
C SER A 288 -13.31 33.09 11.72
N ASN A 289 -12.15 32.45 11.81
CA ASN A 289 -11.23 32.63 12.94
C ASN A 289 -9.85 32.90 12.35
N PRO A 290 -9.42 34.16 12.29
CA PRO A 290 -8.06 34.47 11.84
C PRO A 290 -7.10 33.70 12.73
N ILE A 291 -6.20 32.95 12.08
CA ILE A 291 -5.09 32.32 12.78
C ILE A 291 -4.47 33.39 13.65
N PRO A 292 -4.36 33.21 14.97
CA PRO A 292 -3.81 34.26 15.85
C PRO A 292 -2.29 34.30 15.66
N ILE A 293 -1.88 34.65 14.45
CA ILE A 293 -0.48 34.88 14.10
C ILE A 293 -0.29 36.39 14.24
N PRO A 294 0.58 36.86 15.12
CA PRO A 294 1.00 38.27 15.14
C PRO A 294 1.48 38.65 13.73
N ASP A 295 1.11 39.82 13.24
CA ASP A 295 1.43 40.34 11.90
C ASP A 295 2.91 40.16 11.53
N GLN A 296 3.80 40.23 12.52
CA GLN A 296 5.22 40.02 12.39
C GLN A 296 5.59 38.58 11.92
N TRP A 297 4.80 37.56 12.25
CA TRP A 297 5.03 36.19 11.90
C TRP A 297 4.46 35.80 10.54
N ILE A 298 3.47 36.52 10.03
CA ILE A 298 2.88 36.29 8.72
C ILE A 298 3.98 36.39 7.64
N THR A 299 4.81 37.44 7.73
CA THR A 299 5.95 37.64 6.84
C THR A 299 6.90 36.46 6.87
N PHE A 300 7.27 35.99 8.07
CA PHE A 300 8.16 34.84 8.25
C PHE A 300 7.58 33.57 7.66
N VAL A 301 6.31 33.29 7.91
CA VAL A 301 5.61 32.12 7.38
C VAL A 301 5.53 32.15 5.86
N CYS A 302 5.26 33.31 5.29
CA CYS A 302 5.22 33.51 3.85
C CYS A 302 6.59 33.24 3.20
N ILE A 303 7.67 33.73 3.81
CA ILE A 303 9.02 33.45 3.36
C ILE A 303 9.34 31.94 3.47
N LEU A 304 8.97 31.30 4.57
CA LEU A 304 9.16 29.87 4.78
C LEU A 304 8.48 29.03 3.71
N ILE A 305 7.22 29.36 3.39
CA ILE A 305 6.48 28.68 2.31
C ILE A 305 7.17 28.90 0.96
N GLY A 306 7.61 30.12 0.66
CA GLY A 306 8.34 30.40 -0.57
C GLY A 306 9.65 29.61 -0.66
N ILE A 307 10.38 29.46 0.43
CA ILE A 307 11.59 28.62 0.53
C ILE A 307 11.22 27.14 0.26
N VAL A 308 10.17 26.64 0.87
CA VAL A 308 9.70 25.27 0.66
C VAL A 308 9.33 25.02 -0.81
N PHE A 309 8.62 25.95 -1.45
CA PHE A 309 8.30 25.86 -2.87
C PHE A 309 9.56 25.85 -3.74
N PHE A 310 10.52 26.70 -3.45
CA PHE A 310 11.78 26.75 -4.18
C PHE A 310 12.52 25.42 -4.11
N PHE A 311 12.72 24.87 -2.92
CA PHE A 311 13.42 23.58 -2.76
C PHE A 311 12.61 22.41 -3.31
N SER A 312 11.28 22.42 -3.20
CA SER A 312 10.45 21.38 -3.80
C SER A 312 10.58 21.35 -5.33
N SER A 313 10.72 22.54 -5.97
CA SER A 313 10.95 22.62 -7.41
C SER A 313 12.22 21.93 -7.86
N LEU A 314 13.25 21.92 -7.02
CA LEU A 314 14.52 21.25 -7.33
C LEU A 314 14.41 19.72 -7.33
N LEU A 315 13.40 19.16 -6.65
CA LEU A 315 13.20 17.72 -6.54
C LEU A 315 12.31 17.16 -7.65
N VAL A 316 11.51 17.99 -8.31
CA VAL A 316 10.59 17.55 -9.38
C VAL A 316 11.26 17.66 -10.74
N SER A 317 11.24 16.58 -11.52
CA SER A 317 12.00 16.47 -12.78
C SER A 317 11.23 16.87 -14.04
N ASN A 318 9.89 16.96 -13.99
CA ASN A 318 9.07 17.24 -15.18
C ASN A 318 8.79 18.74 -15.34
N LYS A 319 9.46 19.38 -16.33
CA LYS A 319 9.49 20.84 -16.50
C LYS A 319 8.11 21.45 -16.81
N GLU A 320 7.36 20.88 -17.75
CA GLU A 320 6.15 21.54 -18.28
C GLU A 320 5.01 21.56 -17.25
N THR A 321 4.71 20.42 -16.66
CA THR A 321 3.67 20.30 -15.65
C THR A 321 4.01 21.10 -14.40
N LEU A 322 5.30 21.11 -14.05
CA LEU A 322 5.81 21.83 -12.92
C LEU A 322 5.69 23.35 -13.09
N THR A 323 6.07 23.87 -14.25
CA THR A 323 6.02 25.32 -14.52
C THR A 323 4.59 25.84 -14.42
N SER A 324 3.63 25.14 -15.02
CA SER A 324 2.21 25.50 -14.95
C SER A 324 1.70 25.47 -13.50
N PHE A 325 1.99 24.41 -12.78
CA PHE A 325 1.56 24.26 -11.39
C PHE A 325 2.16 25.34 -10.47
N PHE A 326 3.47 25.60 -10.57
CA PHE A 326 4.11 26.67 -9.79
C PHE A 326 3.56 28.04 -10.11
N THR A 327 3.26 28.33 -11.37
CA THR A 327 2.67 29.62 -11.75
C THR A 327 1.34 29.83 -11.05
N TYR A 328 0.46 28.83 -11.03
CA TYR A 328 -0.83 28.91 -10.32
C TYR A 328 -0.67 29.05 -8.82
N VAL A 329 0.19 28.26 -8.20
CA VAL A 329 0.40 28.28 -6.75
C VAL A 329 1.00 29.59 -6.29
N CYS A 330 1.98 30.11 -7.03
CA CYS A 330 2.61 31.38 -6.72
C CYS A 330 1.67 32.58 -6.96
N ALA A 331 0.83 32.52 -8.00
CA ALA A 331 -0.21 33.53 -8.23
C ALA A 331 -1.22 33.54 -7.07
N GLY A 332 -1.69 32.36 -6.62
CA GLY A 332 -2.55 32.23 -5.44
C GLY A 332 -1.88 32.80 -4.18
N TYR A 333 -0.60 32.47 -3.97
CA TYR A 333 0.18 32.97 -2.85
C TYR A 333 0.33 34.51 -2.84
N ILE A 334 0.59 35.12 -4.00
CA ILE A 334 0.67 36.58 -4.12
C ILE A 334 -0.67 37.24 -3.81
N LEU A 335 -1.78 36.65 -4.30
CA LEU A 335 -3.12 37.16 -4.02
C LEU A 335 -3.44 37.10 -2.53
N ILE A 336 -3.13 36.02 -1.85
CA ILE A 336 -3.35 35.84 -0.43
C ILE A 336 -2.47 36.79 0.39
N ALA A 337 -1.19 36.89 0.03
CA ALA A 337 -0.28 37.82 0.69
C ALA A 337 -0.73 39.27 0.54
N ARG A 338 -1.34 39.64 -0.59
CA ARG A 338 -1.92 40.96 -0.83
C ARG A 338 -3.15 41.23 0.06
N GLU A 339 -4.05 40.27 0.16
CA GLU A 339 -5.27 40.37 0.98
C GLU A 339 -4.96 40.44 2.47
N LEU A 340 -3.99 39.68 2.96
CA LEU A 340 -3.60 39.63 4.37
C LEU A 340 -2.77 40.87 4.80
N LEU A 341 -2.16 41.56 3.83
CA LEU A 341 -1.14 42.59 4.10
C LEU A 341 -1.44 43.91 3.38
N GLU A 342 -2.65 44.39 3.48
CA GLU A 342 -3.10 45.65 2.85
C GLU A 342 -2.13 46.84 2.99
N ARG A 343 -1.08 46.77 3.79
CA ARG A 343 -0.21 47.89 4.18
C ARG A 343 1.26 47.84 3.79
N ASP A 344 1.85 46.67 3.45
CA ASP A 344 3.29 46.62 3.20
C ASP A 344 3.68 46.07 1.84
N ALA A 345 4.24 46.95 0.99
CA ALA A 345 4.75 46.60 -0.35
C ALA A 345 5.94 45.61 -0.36
N LEU A 346 6.56 45.33 0.80
CA LEU A 346 7.73 44.47 0.92
C LEU A 346 7.43 43.00 0.65
N LEU A 347 6.31 42.50 1.10
CA LEU A 347 5.94 41.10 1.01
C LEU A 347 5.53 40.65 -0.38
N PRO A 348 4.68 41.39 -1.13
CA PRO A 348 4.40 41.12 -2.52
C PRO A 348 5.69 41.12 -3.38
N SER A 349 6.64 42.00 -3.06
CA SER A 349 7.92 42.06 -3.75
C SER A 349 8.78 40.81 -3.46
N LEU A 350 8.89 40.35 -2.22
CA LEU A 350 9.61 39.14 -1.86
C LEU A 350 8.95 37.89 -2.46
N ALA A 351 7.64 37.79 -2.45
CA ALA A 351 6.91 36.70 -3.09
C ALA A 351 7.14 36.68 -4.61
N ALA A 352 7.16 37.86 -5.26
CA ALA A 352 7.44 37.99 -6.67
C ALA A 352 8.90 37.62 -7.00
N ILE A 353 9.88 37.97 -6.15
CA ILE A 353 11.28 37.58 -6.32
C ILE A 353 11.44 36.05 -6.18
N LEU A 354 10.84 35.44 -5.17
CA LEU A 354 10.86 33.97 -5.01
C LEU A 354 10.19 33.25 -6.17
N LEU A 355 9.10 33.80 -6.70
CA LEU A 355 8.45 33.31 -7.91
C LEU A 355 9.40 33.36 -9.10
N LEU A 356 10.01 34.51 -9.37
CA LEU A 356 10.95 34.68 -10.47
C LEU A 356 12.14 33.73 -10.36
N LEU A 357 12.71 33.60 -9.16
CA LEU A 357 13.81 32.64 -8.91
C LEU A 357 13.38 31.20 -9.14
N THR A 358 12.17 30.83 -8.75
CA THR A 358 11.63 29.48 -8.95
C THR A 358 11.41 29.20 -10.44
N VAL A 359 10.81 30.13 -11.19
CA VAL A 359 10.60 30.01 -12.63
C VAL A 359 11.93 29.99 -13.37
N GLN A 360 12.89 30.83 -13.00
CA GLN A 360 14.23 30.86 -13.58
C GLN A 360 14.98 29.55 -13.33
N GLN A 361 14.86 28.96 -12.15
CA GLN A 361 15.48 27.69 -11.82
C GLN A 361 14.89 26.52 -12.62
N ILE A 362 13.56 26.54 -12.84
CA ILE A 362 12.87 25.54 -13.64
C ILE A 362 13.26 25.66 -15.12
N SER A 363 13.40 26.89 -15.63
CA SER A 363 13.78 27.13 -17.03
C SER A 363 15.21 26.73 -17.35
N ARG A 364 16.10 26.74 -16.37
CA ARG A 364 17.51 26.33 -16.52
C ARG A 364 17.74 24.82 -16.52
N ARG A 365 16.78 24.04 -16.10
CA ARG A 365 16.79 22.57 -16.17
C ARG A 365 16.15 22.06 -17.45
#